data_08b13be1d540da27954f00a3f8777dcc
#
_entry.id   08b13be1d540da27954f00a3f8777dcc
#
_cell.length_a   1.000
_cell.length_b   1.000
_cell.length_c   1.000
_cell.angle_alpha   90.00
_cell.angle_beta   90.00
_cell.angle_gamma   90.00
#
_symmetry.space_group_name_H-M   'P 1'
#
loop_
_entity.id
_entity.type
_entity.pdbx_description
1 polymer ?
#
loop_
_entity_poly.entity_id
_entity_poly.type
_entity_poly.pdbx_seq_one_letter_code
_entity_poly.pdbx_strand_id
1 'polypeptide(L)'
;MTEQVFTIDTDAKLLDIDTDNNGNYIAITDRHEVITPLFRVQLPMDHRFIMIRQLNSSLFLVVSLETKRTINIRIYNNEGILRQSFFAGNSIEDVLVFEDKIVCTYFDEGVFGDEGPNTEGLAVFNFQGQMLYGFNSNANWLIADCYCACKMNANTVLFYPYADFPMIALNLNTFTWERHETPIEFQGAHVMSYNAGQVILHSTYKNKENFFLWDMKGNDVKKAGAFSGRLKGLENGKFMSFGNNGFSIIDPLNIPG
;
A
#
# COMPACT_ATOMS: atom_id res chain seq x y z
N MET A 1 7.25 -12.79 -17.81
CA MET A 1 6.67 -11.54 -17.29
C MET A 1 5.83 -10.91 -18.39
N THR A 2 4.60 -10.53 -18.08
CA THR A 2 3.72 -9.78 -19.00
C THR A 2 3.46 -8.40 -18.44
N GLU A 3 3.20 -7.43 -19.34
CA GLU A 3 2.84 -6.05 -19.01
C GLU A 3 1.60 -5.65 -19.79
N GLN A 4 0.63 -5.08 -19.07
CA GLN A 4 -0.60 -4.53 -19.67
C GLN A 4 -0.64 -3.03 -19.38
N VAL A 5 -0.70 -2.20 -20.43
CA VAL A 5 -0.64 -0.74 -20.34
C VAL A 5 -2.04 -0.13 -20.41
N PHE A 6 -2.29 0.85 -19.54
CA PHE A 6 -3.54 1.61 -19.44
C PHE A 6 -3.24 3.10 -19.56
N THR A 7 -4.00 3.80 -20.42
CA THR A 7 -3.88 5.25 -20.58
C THR A 7 -4.99 5.96 -19.81
N ILE A 8 -4.63 7.03 -19.12
CA ILE A 8 -5.57 7.92 -18.44
C ILE A 8 -5.60 9.23 -19.23
N ASP A 9 -6.77 9.62 -19.70
CA ASP A 9 -6.98 10.86 -20.45
C ASP A 9 -6.92 12.06 -19.48
N THR A 10 -5.72 12.63 -19.33
CA THR A 10 -5.46 13.83 -18.54
C THR A 10 -4.19 14.54 -19.02
N ASP A 11 -4.19 15.87 -18.94
CA ASP A 11 -3.01 16.72 -19.14
C ASP A 11 -2.34 17.14 -17.81
N ALA A 12 -2.97 16.77 -16.68
CA ALA A 12 -2.42 16.98 -15.35
C ALA A 12 -1.47 15.84 -14.95
N LYS A 13 -0.53 16.13 -14.07
CA LYS A 13 0.39 15.12 -13.53
C LYS A 13 -0.34 14.20 -12.55
N LEU A 14 -0.22 12.91 -12.74
CA LEU A 14 -0.70 11.91 -11.79
C LEU A 14 0.18 11.92 -10.53
N LEU A 15 -0.45 12.05 -9.36
CA LEU A 15 0.22 11.98 -8.07
C LEU A 15 0.21 10.55 -7.52
N ASP A 16 -0.94 9.88 -7.61
CA ASP A 16 -1.11 8.51 -7.16
C ASP A 16 -2.26 7.84 -7.91
N ILE A 17 -2.19 6.51 -7.96
CA ILE A 17 -3.21 5.63 -8.54
C ILE A 17 -3.43 4.44 -7.61
N ASP A 18 -4.68 4.04 -7.45
CA ASP A 18 -5.08 2.74 -6.94
C ASP A 18 -5.79 1.95 -8.04
N THR A 19 -5.49 0.67 -8.18
CA THR A 19 -6.06 -0.17 -9.25
C THR A 19 -6.24 -1.60 -8.80
N ASP A 20 -7.25 -2.26 -9.35
CA ASP A 20 -7.40 -3.71 -9.24
C ASP A 20 -6.60 -4.46 -10.33
N ASN A 21 -6.63 -5.78 -10.29
CA ASN A 21 -5.92 -6.64 -11.26
C ASN A 21 -6.49 -6.61 -12.68
N ASN A 22 -7.64 -5.97 -12.89
CA ASN A 22 -8.33 -5.87 -14.19
C ASN A 22 -8.13 -4.48 -14.83
N GLY A 23 -7.48 -3.56 -14.12
CA GLY A 23 -7.24 -2.20 -14.59
C GLY A 23 -8.39 -1.22 -14.32
N ASN A 24 -9.37 -1.59 -13.48
CA ASN A 24 -10.26 -0.59 -12.90
C ASN A 24 -9.43 0.28 -11.95
N TYR A 25 -9.50 1.58 -12.09
CA TYR A 25 -8.62 2.49 -11.37
C TYR A 25 -9.35 3.69 -10.78
N ILE A 26 -8.72 4.27 -9.76
CA ILE A 26 -8.94 5.62 -9.28
C ILE A 26 -7.58 6.33 -9.20
N ALA A 27 -7.49 7.52 -9.76
CA ALA A 27 -6.27 8.31 -9.81
C ALA A 27 -6.52 9.71 -9.26
N ILE A 28 -5.49 10.32 -8.67
CA ILE A 28 -5.49 11.72 -8.24
C ILE A 28 -4.39 12.49 -8.95
N THR A 29 -4.68 13.71 -9.40
CA THR A 29 -3.76 14.58 -10.11
C THR A 29 -3.21 15.68 -9.20
N ASP A 30 -2.16 16.36 -9.67
CA ASP A 30 -1.60 17.55 -9.03
C ASP A 30 -2.54 18.78 -9.04
N ARG A 31 -3.63 18.70 -9.82
CA ARG A 31 -4.74 19.68 -9.81
C ARG A 31 -5.88 19.24 -8.89
N HIS A 32 -5.69 18.18 -8.08
CA HIS A 32 -6.69 17.60 -7.18
C HIS A 32 -7.95 17.09 -7.90
N GLU A 33 -7.86 16.77 -9.17
CA GLU A 33 -8.90 16.05 -9.89
C GLU A 33 -8.76 14.56 -9.59
N VAL A 34 -9.86 13.92 -9.19
CA VAL A 34 -9.97 12.48 -9.07
C VAL A 34 -10.60 11.93 -10.34
N ILE A 35 -9.94 10.95 -10.94
CA ILE A 35 -10.29 10.38 -12.24
C ILE A 35 -10.49 8.87 -12.10
N THR A 36 -11.63 8.38 -12.57
CA THR A 36 -11.94 6.96 -12.74
C THR A 36 -12.51 6.73 -14.15
N PRO A 37 -12.69 5.48 -14.60
CA PRO A 37 -13.42 5.20 -15.83
C PRO A 37 -14.90 5.66 -15.81
N LEU A 38 -15.48 5.86 -14.62
CA LEU A 38 -16.91 6.12 -14.44
C LEU A 38 -17.24 7.58 -14.10
N PHE A 39 -16.33 8.30 -13.44
CA PHE A 39 -16.53 9.68 -13.01
C PHE A 39 -15.23 10.46 -12.92
N ARG A 40 -15.41 11.78 -12.92
CA ARG A 40 -14.36 12.76 -12.56
C ARG A 40 -14.92 13.71 -11.54
N VAL A 41 -14.11 14.07 -10.55
CA VAL A 41 -14.52 15.04 -9.52
C VAL A 41 -13.33 15.87 -9.07
N GLN A 42 -13.60 17.18 -8.87
CA GLN A 42 -12.63 18.14 -8.38
C GLN A 42 -12.69 18.20 -6.85
N LEU A 43 -11.58 17.95 -6.16
CA LEU A 43 -11.44 18.13 -4.73
C LEU A 43 -10.95 19.54 -4.40
N PRO A 44 -11.15 20.03 -3.14
CA PRO A 44 -10.58 21.29 -2.67
C PRO A 44 -9.07 21.36 -2.82
N MET A 45 -8.53 22.55 -3.15
CA MET A 45 -7.09 22.79 -3.39
C MET A 45 -6.31 23.20 -2.15
N ASP A 46 -6.90 23.13 -0.96
CA ASP A 46 -6.35 23.58 0.33
C ASP A 46 -5.46 22.54 1.03
N HIS A 47 -5.29 21.36 0.42
CA HIS A 47 -4.48 20.27 0.95
C HIS A 47 -3.49 19.74 -0.08
N ARG A 48 -2.35 19.20 0.38
CA ARG A 48 -1.40 18.50 -0.48
C ARG A 48 -1.65 17.01 -0.42
N PHE A 49 -2.49 16.49 -1.31
CA PHE A 49 -2.74 15.05 -1.41
C PHE A 49 -1.53 14.31 -1.98
N ILE A 50 -1.28 13.11 -1.46
CA ILE A 50 -0.15 12.25 -1.84
C ILE A 50 -0.55 10.81 -2.16
N MET A 51 -1.71 10.35 -1.68
CA MET A 51 -2.21 9.00 -1.96
C MET A 51 -3.72 9.02 -2.17
N ILE A 52 -4.20 8.06 -2.96
CA ILE A 52 -5.62 7.78 -3.14
C ILE A 52 -5.86 6.28 -3.05
N ARG A 53 -6.97 5.85 -2.41
CA ARG A 53 -7.39 4.45 -2.35
C ARG A 53 -8.90 4.34 -2.53
N GLN A 54 -9.33 3.38 -3.34
CA GLN A 54 -10.74 3.03 -3.45
C GLN A 54 -11.17 2.29 -2.18
N LEU A 55 -12.21 2.75 -1.49
CA LEU A 55 -12.79 2.04 -0.33
C LEU A 55 -13.84 1.02 -0.77
N ASN A 56 -14.74 1.44 -1.65
CA ASN A 56 -15.81 0.61 -2.24
C ASN A 56 -16.34 1.32 -3.48
N SER A 57 -17.44 0.83 -4.05
CA SER A 57 -18.04 1.40 -5.27
C SER A 57 -18.51 2.86 -5.14
N SER A 58 -18.66 3.39 -3.91
CA SER A 58 -19.25 4.71 -3.63
C SER A 58 -18.32 5.67 -2.88
N LEU A 59 -17.24 5.15 -2.29
CA LEU A 59 -16.36 5.91 -1.42
C LEU A 59 -14.89 5.68 -1.81
N PHE A 60 -14.10 6.73 -1.66
CA PHE A 60 -12.64 6.69 -1.74
C PHE A 60 -12.00 7.53 -0.63
N LEU A 61 -10.79 7.21 -0.28
CA LEU A 61 -9.99 8.03 0.64
C LEU A 61 -8.83 8.71 -0.10
N VAL A 62 -8.44 9.87 0.40
CA VAL A 62 -7.18 10.53 0.06
C VAL A 62 -6.37 10.78 1.32
N VAL A 63 -5.05 10.67 1.19
CA VAL A 63 -4.09 11.01 2.22
C VAL A 63 -3.43 12.33 1.85
N SER A 64 -3.38 13.28 2.79
CA SER A 64 -2.64 14.53 2.62
C SER A 64 -1.34 14.53 3.41
N LEU A 65 -0.31 15.15 2.83
CA LEU A 65 0.93 15.42 3.54
C LEU A 65 0.71 16.61 4.48
N GLU A 66 0.68 16.34 5.76
CA GLU A 66 0.56 17.36 6.81
C GLU A 66 1.81 17.34 7.67
N THR A 67 2.26 18.51 8.08
CA THR A 67 3.49 18.67 8.88
C THR A 67 3.24 18.78 10.39
N LYS A 68 1.99 18.69 10.81
CA LYS A 68 1.55 18.77 12.20
C LYS A 68 0.50 17.69 12.46
N ARG A 69 0.20 17.44 13.74
CA ARG A 69 -0.85 16.52 14.20
C ARG A 69 -2.25 17.04 13.80
N THR A 70 -2.54 16.96 12.51
CA THR A 70 -3.78 17.44 11.89
C THR A 70 -4.41 16.32 11.07
N ILE A 71 -5.68 16.49 10.71
CA ILE A 71 -6.42 15.57 9.84
C ILE A 71 -5.65 15.36 8.53
N ASN A 72 -5.30 14.10 8.24
CA ASN A 72 -4.57 13.73 7.04
C ASN A 72 -5.22 12.63 6.20
N ILE A 73 -6.23 11.94 6.70
CA ILE A 73 -7.11 11.08 5.90
C ILE A 73 -8.48 11.74 5.74
N ARG A 74 -8.97 11.80 4.50
CA ARG A 74 -10.29 12.28 4.14
C ARG A 74 -10.98 11.26 3.24
N ILE A 75 -12.22 10.93 3.58
CA ILE A 75 -13.08 9.99 2.83
C ILE A 75 -14.16 10.79 2.13
N TYR A 76 -14.22 10.64 0.82
CA TYR A 76 -15.18 11.30 -0.05
C TYR A 76 -16.09 10.28 -0.74
N ASN A 77 -17.27 10.72 -1.14
CA ASN A 77 -18.09 9.97 -2.09
C ASN A 77 -17.71 10.33 -3.55
N ASN A 78 -18.29 9.62 -4.50
CA ASN A 78 -18.04 9.83 -5.94
C ASN A 78 -18.45 11.22 -6.47
N GLU A 79 -19.21 12.01 -5.67
CA GLU A 79 -19.57 13.40 -5.97
C GLU A 79 -18.58 14.40 -5.38
N GLY A 80 -17.50 13.95 -4.71
CA GLY A 80 -16.52 14.80 -4.03
C GLY A 80 -17.02 15.40 -2.72
N ILE A 81 -18.11 14.87 -2.14
CA ILE A 81 -18.62 15.32 -0.86
C ILE A 81 -17.87 14.60 0.26
N LEU A 82 -17.24 15.37 1.15
CA LEU A 82 -16.55 14.84 2.33
C LEU A 82 -17.53 14.11 3.24
N ARG A 83 -17.23 12.86 3.58
CA ARG A 83 -18.03 12.00 4.46
C ARG A 83 -17.41 11.81 5.81
N GLN A 84 -16.08 11.69 5.86
CA GLN A 84 -15.34 11.49 7.10
C GLN A 84 -13.94 12.06 6.96
N SER A 85 -13.34 12.43 8.08
CA SER A 85 -11.93 12.83 8.14
C SER A 85 -11.34 12.57 9.52
N PHE A 86 -10.08 12.16 9.58
CA PHE A 86 -9.42 11.86 10.83
C PHE A 86 -7.89 11.96 10.69
N PHE A 87 -7.22 11.97 11.85
CA PHE A 87 -5.77 11.90 11.92
C PHE A 87 -5.35 10.43 12.07
N ALA A 88 -4.60 9.93 11.10
CA ALA A 88 -4.09 8.56 11.09
C ALA A 88 -2.61 8.44 11.44
N GLY A 89 -1.99 9.49 11.96
CA GLY A 89 -0.56 9.53 12.27
C GLY A 89 0.27 10.22 11.19
N ASN A 90 1.48 10.62 11.56
CA ASN A 90 2.44 11.23 10.63
C ASN A 90 3.26 10.16 9.89
N SER A 91 3.95 10.56 8.81
CA SER A 91 4.88 9.72 8.06
C SER A 91 4.27 8.38 7.62
N ILE A 92 3.06 8.45 7.04
CA ILE A 92 2.39 7.26 6.47
C ILE A 92 3.21 6.80 5.26
N GLU A 93 3.68 5.52 5.30
CA GLU A 93 4.37 4.86 4.19
C GLU A 93 3.36 4.36 3.16
N ASP A 94 2.36 3.61 3.59
CA ASP A 94 1.32 3.10 2.71
C ASP A 94 -0.02 2.94 3.44
N VAL A 95 -1.08 2.87 2.65
CA VAL A 95 -2.45 2.63 3.09
C VAL A 95 -3.05 1.49 2.29
N LEU A 96 -3.48 0.43 2.99
CA LEU A 96 -4.22 -0.67 2.40
C LEU A 96 -5.67 -0.66 2.88
N VAL A 97 -6.59 -0.91 1.97
CA VAL A 97 -8.03 -0.94 2.25
C VAL A 97 -8.54 -2.37 2.22
N PHE A 98 -9.16 -2.79 3.29
CA PHE A 98 -9.91 -4.04 3.43
C PHE A 98 -11.42 -3.73 3.44
N GLU A 99 -12.28 -4.75 3.49
CA GLU A 99 -13.74 -4.59 3.38
C GLU A 99 -14.31 -3.49 4.28
N ASP A 100 -13.90 -3.45 5.54
CA ASP A 100 -14.38 -2.51 6.57
C ASP A 100 -13.24 -1.81 7.34
N LYS A 101 -11.98 -1.99 6.91
CA LYS A 101 -10.79 -1.52 7.62
C LYS A 101 -9.80 -0.80 6.72
N ILE A 102 -9.09 0.13 7.31
CA ILE A 102 -7.95 0.84 6.73
C ILE A 102 -6.73 0.46 7.55
N VAL A 103 -5.69 -0.05 6.88
CA VAL A 103 -4.39 -0.35 7.49
C VAL A 103 -3.40 0.70 7.03
N CYS A 104 -2.80 1.42 7.97
CA CYS A 104 -1.72 2.37 7.73
C CYS A 104 -0.39 1.81 8.23
N THR A 105 0.64 1.87 7.42
CA THR A 105 2.02 1.60 7.79
C THR A 105 2.83 2.89 7.85
N TYR A 106 3.92 2.91 8.58
CA TYR A 106 4.65 4.15 8.87
C TYR A 106 6.16 3.97 8.68
N PHE A 107 6.80 5.06 8.23
CA PHE A 107 8.25 5.24 8.25
C PHE A 107 8.80 5.41 9.66
N ASP A 108 10.10 5.27 9.81
CA ASP A 108 10.82 5.47 11.07
C ASP A 108 10.65 6.89 11.65
N GLU A 109 10.60 7.93 10.83
CA GLU A 109 10.32 9.30 11.28
C GLU A 109 8.93 9.42 11.94
N GLY A 110 7.98 8.58 11.55
CA GLY A 110 6.68 8.49 12.21
C GLY A 110 6.76 7.70 13.51
N VAL A 111 7.36 6.52 13.47
CA VAL A 111 7.43 5.62 14.64
C VAL A 111 8.18 6.27 15.80
N PHE A 112 9.27 6.96 15.53
CA PHE A 112 10.08 7.67 16.54
C PHE A 112 9.73 9.16 16.69
N GLY A 113 8.70 9.62 16.01
CA GLY A 113 8.24 10.99 16.03
C GLY A 113 7.28 11.32 17.18
N ASP A 114 6.38 12.26 16.92
CA ASP A 114 5.38 12.70 17.91
C ASP A 114 4.39 11.58 18.22
N GLU A 115 3.82 11.58 19.43
CA GLU A 115 2.79 10.65 19.86
C GLU A 115 1.58 10.63 18.90
N GLY A 116 1.12 9.44 18.56
CA GLY A 116 0.01 9.24 17.66
C GLY A 116 -0.06 7.81 17.15
N PRO A 117 -0.99 7.49 16.24
CA PRO A 117 -1.10 6.17 15.62
C PRO A 117 0.19 5.70 14.91
N ASN A 118 1.01 6.64 14.47
CA ASN A 118 2.30 6.38 13.80
C ASN A 118 3.30 5.63 14.68
N THR A 119 3.27 5.81 16.01
CA THR A 119 4.17 5.10 16.94
C THR A 119 3.92 3.58 16.97
N GLU A 120 2.82 3.15 16.41
CA GLU A 120 2.46 1.73 16.31
C GLU A 120 3.18 0.96 15.19
N GLY A 121 3.90 1.64 14.29
CA GLY A 121 4.54 1.04 13.12
C GLY A 121 3.55 0.50 12.08
N LEU A 122 2.43 -0.05 12.55
CA LEU A 122 1.23 -0.40 11.79
C LEU A 122 -0.01 -0.14 12.64
N ALA A 123 -0.98 0.59 12.12
CA ALA A 123 -2.25 0.85 12.77
C ALA A 123 -3.44 0.47 11.89
N VAL A 124 -4.51 -0.03 12.51
CA VAL A 124 -5.75 -0.45 11.85
C VAL A 124 -6.88 0.46 12.30
N PHE A 125 -7.62 1.02 11.35
CA PHE A 125 -8.77 1.89 11.58
C PHE A 125 -10.03 1.32 10.93
N ASN A 126 -11.21 1.68 11.48
CA ASN A 126 -12.46 1.56 10.73
C ASN A 126 -12.68 2.78 9.83
N PHE A 127 -13.72 2.77 8.99
CA PHE A 127 -14.03 3.89 8.10
C PHE A 127 -14.54 5.14 8.83
N GLN A 128 -14.83 5.05 10.14
CA GLN A 128 -15.15 6.18 11.01
C GLN A 128 -13.90 6.86 11.58
N GLY A 129 -12.69 6.32 11.28
CA GLY A 129 -11.41 6.84 11.78
C GLY A 129 -11.08 6.44 13.22
N GLN A 130 -11.83 5.49 13.80
CA GLN A 130 -11.50 4.93 15.09
C GLN A 130 -10.37 3.91 14.91
N MET A 131 -9.28 4.07 15.66
CA MET A 131 -8.21 3.09 15.72
C MET A 131 -8.70 1.85 16.46
N LEU A 132 -8.63 0.69 15.78
CA LEU A 132 -9.05 -0.61 16.29
C LEU A 132 -7.88 -1.40 16.88
N TYR A 133 -6.67 -1.18 16.32
CA TYR A 133 -5.47 -1.91 16.72
C TYR A 133 -4.21 -1.09 16.37
N GLY A 134 -3.22 -1.14 17.25
CA GLY A 134 -1.87 -0.66 17.02
C GLY A 134 -0.88 -1.80 17.27
N PHE A 135 0.04 -2.06 16.35
CA PHE A 135 0.87 -3.25 16.41
C PHE A 135 1.87 -3.20 17.56
N ASN A 136 2.68 -2.14 17.66
CA ASN A 136 3.74 -2.04 18.68
C ASN A 136 3.20 -2.16 20.11
N SER A 137 2.06 -1.53 20.42
CA SER A 137 1.44 -1.59 21.73
C SER A 137 0.90 -2.97 22.09
N ASN A 138 0.49 -3.78 21.10
CA ASN A 138 -0.18 -5.07 21.34
C ASN A 138 0.73 -6.28 21.10
N ALA A 139 1.74 -6.17 20.26
CA ALA A 139 2.61 -7.30 19.94
C ALA A 139 3.77 -7.48 20.93
N ASN A 140 3.99 -6.55 21.83
CA ASN A 140 5.16 -6.48 22.72
C ASN A 140 6.49 -6.59 21.92
N TRP A 141 6.49 -6.02 20.72
CA TRP A 141 7.62 -6.00 19.79
C TRP A 141 7.59 -4.70 18.98
N LEU A 142 8.73 -4.05 18.83
CA LEU A 142 8.85 -2.74 18.18
C LEU A 142 9.13 -2.90 16.68
N ILE A 143 8.20 -2.46 15.86
CA ILE A 143 8.44 -2.12 14.46
C ILE A 143 9.00 -0.70 14.40
N ALA A 144 10.23 -0.57 13.90
CA ALA A 144 10.88 0.73 13.75
C ALA A 144 10.53 1.42 12.42
N ASP A 145 10.27 0.62 11.38
CA ASP A 145 9.96 1.07 10.03
C ASP A 145 9.24 -0.07 9.28
N CYS A 146 8.23 0.22 8.49
CA CYS A 146 7.52 -0.78 7.69
C CYS A 146 7.82 -0.58 6.21
N TYR A 147 8.73 -1.38 5.65
CA TYR A 147 9.25 -1.23 4.29
C TYR A 147 8.21 -1.49 3.19
N CYS A 148 7.35 -2.45 3.38
CA CYS A 148 6.23 -2.70 2.48
C CYS A 148 5.15 -3.56 3.13
N ALA A 149 3.95 -3.49 2.60
CA ALA A 149 2.81 -4.30 3.00
C ALA A 149 1.97 -4.71 1.78
N CYS A 150 1.25 -5.84 1.89
CA CYS A 150 0.27 -6.26 0.89
C CYS A 150 -0.86 -7.07 1.52
N LYS A 151 -1.94 -7.26 0.78
CA LYS A 151 -3.01 -8.17 1.19
C LYS A 151 -2.60 -9.62 0.92
N MET A 152 -2.71 -10.47 1.92
CA MET A 152 -2.61 -11.92 1.77
C MET A 152 -3.95 -12.54 1.36
N ASN A 153 -5.02 -12.04 1.96
CA ASN A 153 -6.41 -12.40 1.68
C ASN A 153 -7.34 -11.29 2.20
N ALA A 154 -8.65 -11.50 2.16
CA ALA A 154 -9.65 -10.52 2.59
C ALA A 154 -9.48 -10.02 4.05
N ASN A 155 -8.83 -10.79 4.92
CA ASN A 155 -8.74 -10.50 6.35
C ASN A 155 -7.31 -10.55 6.90
N THR A 156 -6.30 -10.69 6.07
CA THR A 156 -4.90 -10.80 6.53
C THR A 156 -4.01 -9.86 5.74
N VAL A 157 -3.31 -8.99 6.44
CA VAL A 157 -2.24 -8.17 5.90
C VAL A 157 -0.90 -8.87 6.13
N LEU A 158 -0.07 -8.93 5.08
CA LEU A 158 1.36 -9.21 5.19
C LEU A 158 2.10 -7.89 5.23
N PHE A 159 3.09 -7.77 6.12
CA PHE A 159 3.98 -6.61 6.14
C PHE A 159 5.41 -7.00 6.50
N TYR A 160 6.34 -6.17 6.07
CA TYR A 160 7.78 -6.44 6.08
C TYR A 160 8.54 -5.32 6.80
N PRO A 161 8.68 -5.43 8.14
CA PRO A 161 9.28 -4.38 8.96
C PRO A 161 10.80 -4.50 9.06
N TYR A 162 11.45 -3.37 9.31
CA TYR A 162 12.81 -3.27 9.85
C TYR A 162 12.73 -3.45 11.40
N ALA A 163 13.71 -4.11 12.17
CA ALA A 163 15.10 -4.34 11.79
C ALA A 163 15.38 -5.73 11.21
N ASP A 164 14.91 -6.81 11.73
CA ASP A 164 15.34 -8.17 11.36
C ASP A 164 14.73 -8.66 10.05
N PHE A 165 13.89 -7.85 9.44
CA PHE A 165 13.17 -8.14 8.20
C PHE A 165 12.37 -9.46 8.23
N PRO A 166 11.59 -9.76 9.27
CA PRO A 166 10.67 -10.88 9.21
C PRO A 166 9.47 -10.55 8.33
N MET A 167 8.79 -11.56 7.82
CA MET A 167 7.46 -11.39 7.26
C MET A 167 6.41 -11.62 8.35
N ILE A 168 5.53 -10.65 8.56
CA ILE A 168 4.46 -10.74 9.55
C ILE A 168 3.13 -10.86 8.85
N ALA A 169 2.33 -11.87 9.24
CA ALA A 169 0.95 -12.03 8.83
C ALA A 169 0.03 -11.63 9.99
N LEU A 170 -0.72 -10.54 9.86
CA LEU A 170 -1.67 -10.07 10.87
C LEU A 170 -3.11 -10.32 10.39
N ASN A 171 -3.87 -11.09 11.15
CA ASN A 171 -5.30 -11.29 10.94
C ASN A 171 -6.08 -10.09 11.49
N LEU A 172 -6.81 -9.39 10.63
CA LEU A 172 -7.51 -8.15 10.95
C LEU A 172 -8.84 -8.35 11.72
N ASN A 173 -9.33 -9.59 11.84
CA ASN A 173 -10.54 -9.88 12.60
C ASN A 173 -10.23 -10.26 14.05
N THR A 174 -9.15 -11.00 14.27
CA THR A 174 -8.75 -11.48 15.61
C THR A 174 -7.58 -10.70 16.21
N PHE A 175 -6.87 -9.92 15.37
CA PHE A 175 -5.60 -9.26 15.69
C PHE A 175 -4.52 -10.23 16.22
N THR A 176 -4.62 -11.50 15.85
CA THR A 176 -3.53 -12.47 16.02
C THR A 176 -2.55 -12.34 14.86
N TRP A 177 -1.28 -12.58 15.13
CA TRP A 177 -0.24 -12.46 14.13
C TRP A 177 0.75 -13.64 14.18
N GLU A 178 1.38 -13.91 13.04
CA GLU A 178 2.40 -14.92 12.86
C GLU A 178 3.66 -14.28 12.26
N ARG A 179 4.83 -14.72 12.75
CA ARG A 179 6.14 -14.29 12.26
C ARG A 179 6.75 -15.41 11.43
N HIS A 180 7.24 -15.05 10.24
CA HIS A 180 7.99 -15.93 9.36
C HIS A 180 9.38 -15.35 9.14
N GLU A 181 10.43 -16.17 9.34
CA GLU A 181 11.79 -15.78 9.00
C GLU A 181 11.96 -15.73 7.48
N THR A 182 12.55 -14.65 6.98
CA THR A 182 12.72 -14.45 5.54
C THR A 182 14.15 -14.73 5.09
N PRO A 183 14.35 -15.20 3.85
CA PRO A 183 15.66 -15.29 3.25
C PRO A 183 16.40 -13.94 3.22
N ILE A 184 17.72 -13.99 3.46
CA ILE A 184 18.58 -12.78 3.52
C ILE A 184 18.61 -11.98 2.21
N GLU A 185 18.29 -12.61 1.09
CA GLU A 185 18.18 -12.00 -0.23
C GLU A 185 17.13 -10.90 -0.30
N PHE A 186 16.15 -10.91 0.60
CA PHE A 186 15.02 -9.99 0.60
C PHE A 186 15.25 -8.71 1.38
N GLN A 187 16.35 -8.64 2.16
CA GLN A 187 16.62 -7.46 2.98
C GLN A 187 16.52 -6.17 2.19
N GLY A 188 15.71 -5.24 2.74
CA GLY A 188 15.43 -3.95 2.15
C GLY A 188 14.49 -3.96 0.95
N ALA A 189 13.70 -5.03 0.75
CA ALA A 189 12.65 -5.01 -0.27
C ALA A 189 11.58 -3.96 0.06
N HIS A 190 11.33 -3.07 -0.90
CA HIS A 190 10.38 -1.96 -0.75
C HIS A 190 9.01 -2.22 -1.35
N VAL A 191 8.85 -3.32 -2.06
CA VAL A 191 7.58 -3.64 -2.72
C VAL A 191 7.34 -5.13 -2.65
N MET A 192 6.12 -5.52 -2.33
CA MET A 192 5.71 -6.92 -2.33
C MET A 192 4.29 -7.13 -2.82
N SER A 193 4.02 -8.35 -3.29
CA SER A 193 2.71 -8.86 -3.60
C SER A 193 2.62 -10.33 -3.17
N TYR A 194 1.41 -10.83 -2.96
CA TYR A 194 1.17 -12.20 -2.54
C TYR A 194 0.28 -12.93 -3.53
N ASN A 195 0.59 -14.21 -3.79
CA ASN A 195 -0.23 -15.09 -4.60
C ASN A 195 -0.14 -16.55 -4.12
N ALA A 196 -1.24 -17.10 -3.63
CA ALA A 196 -1.42 -18.54 -3.36
C ALA A 196 -0.27 -19.20 -2.57
N GLY A 197 0.19 -18.60 -1.48
CA GLY A 197 1.27 -19.11 -0.64
C GLY A 197 2.66 -18.58 -0.98
N GLN A 198 2.78 -17.84 -2.06
CA GLN A 198 4.04 -17.25 -2.52
C GLN A 198 4.06 -15.73 -2.31
N VAL A 199 5.15 -15.24 -1.75
CA VAL A 199 5.45 -13.80 -1.66
C VAL A 199 6.39 -13.45 -2.80
N ILE A 200 6.08 -12.37 -3.49
CA ILE A 200 6.91 -11.80 -4.54
C ILE A 200 7.43 -10.47 -4.06
N LEU A 201 8.74 -10.33 -3.98
CA LEU A 201 9.41 -9.12 -3.51
C LEU A 201 10.23 -8.50 -4.63
N HIS A 202 10.34 -7.17 -4.59
CA HIS A 202 11.11 -6.39 -5.57
C HIS A 202 11.90 -5.29 -4.87
N SER A 203 12.99 -4.84 -5.51
CA SER A 203 13.82 -3.72 -5.05
C SER A 203 14.48 -3.95 -3.68
N THR A 204 15.24 -5.05 -3.54
CA THR A 204 16.04 -5.33 -2.34
C THR A 204 17.32 -4.47 -2.27
N TYR A 205 18.00 -4.42 -1.15
CA TYR A 205 19.27 -3.67 -1.01
C TYR A 205 20.34 -4.08 -2.03
N LYS A 206 20.46 -5.38 -2.32
CA LYS A 206 21.45 -5.92 -3.24
C LYS A 206 21.02 -5.90 -4.69
N ASN A 207 19.72 -5.80 -4.95
CA ASN A 207 19.18 -5.88 -6.30
C ASN A 207 17.90 -5.05 -6.44
N LYS A 208 17.98 -3.98 -7.22
CA LYS A 208 16.88 -3.02 -7.38
C LYS A 208 15.88 -3.38 -8.48
N GLU A 209 16.19 -4.36 -9.32
CA GLU A 209 15.40 -4.61 -10.54
C GLU A 209 14.75 -5.99 -10.59
N ASN A 210 15.29 -7.00 -9.89
CA ASN A 210 14.73 -8.34 -9.98
C ASN A 210 13.52 -8.53 -9.05
N PHE A 211 12.56 -9.31 -9.55
CA PHE A 211 11.57 -9.96 -8.73
C PHE A 211 12.13 -11.25 -8.13
N PHE A 212 11.84 -11.45 -6.85
CA PHE A 212 12.17 -12.64 -6.10
C PHE A 212 10.89 -13.31 -5.65
N LEU A 213 10.79 -14.59 -5.91
CA LEU A 213 9.67 -15.44 -5.52
C LEU A 213 10.07 -16.32 -4.35
N TRP A 214 9.27 -16.31 -3.30
CA TRP A 214 9.49 -17.12 -2.10
C TRP A 214 8.21 -17.85 -1.69
N ASP A 215 8.31 -19.17 -1.55
CA ASP A 215 7.28 -19.97 -0.91
C ASP A 215 7.43 -19.85 0.61
N MET A 216 6.43 -19.31 1.30
CA MET A 216 6.47 -19.10 2.76
C MET A 216 6.62 -20.41 3.56
N LYS A 217 6.37 -21.58 2.96
CA LYS A 217 6.53 -22.90 3.58
C LYS A 217 7.94 -23.48 3.42
N GLY A 218 8.78 -22.86 2.62
CA GLY A 218 10.12 -23.32 2.30
C GLY A 218 11.14 -22.20 2.31
N ASN A 219 12.42 -22.56 2.06
CA ASN A 219 13.50 -21.58 2.00
C ASN A 219 13.93 -21.27 0.55
N ASP A 220 13.23 -21.82 -0.44
CA ASP A 220 13.60 -21.68 -1.83
C ASP A 220 13.26 -20.27 -2.36
N VAL A 221 14.27 -19.58 -2.85
CA VAL A 221 14.14 -18.28 -3.51
C VAL A 221 14.40 -18.43 -5.00
N LYS A 222 13.48 -17.93 -5.83
CA LYS A 222 13.61 -17.94 -7.29
C LYS A 222 13.54 -16.53 -7.84
N LYS A 223 14.33 -16.23 -8.86
CA LYS A 223 14.15 -15.01 -9.65
C LYS A 223 13.01 -15.21 -10.65
N ALA A 224 12.12 -14.21 -10.75
CA ALA A 224 10.93 -14.26 -11.59
C ALA A 224 10.87 -13.13 -12.63
N GLY A 225 12.03 -12.64 -13.07
CA GLY A 225 12.12 -11.54 -14.04
C GLY A 225 12.74 -10.29 -13.45
N ALA A 226 12.75 -9.21 -14.23
CA ALA A 226 13.27 -7.91 -13.81
C ALA A 226 12.42 -6.76 -14.35
N PHE A 227 12.31 -5.68 -13.59
CA PHE A 227 11.65 -4.45 -13.97
C PHE A 227 12.43 -3.25 -13.39
N SER A 228 12.73 -2.27 -14.25
CA SER A 228 13.38 -1.04 -13.83
C SER A 228 12.35 0.07 -13.68
N GLY A 229 12.14 0.55 -12.47
CA GLY A 229 11.19 1.62 -12.17
C GLY A 229 10.53 1.46 -10.80
N ARG A 230 9.71 2.44 -10.44
CA ARG A 230 8.91 2.38 -9.22
C ARG A 230 7.71 1.47 -9.41
N LEU A 231 7.49 0.60 -8.42
CA LEU A 231 6.38 -0.31 -8.39
C LEU A 231 5.54 -0.11 -7.12
N LYS A 232 4.26 -0.49 -7.21
CA LYS A 232 3.37 -0.79 -6.08
C LYS A 232 2.93 -2.23 -6.19
N GLY A 233 2.82 -2.92 -5.04
CA GLY A 233 2.24 -4.25 -4.99
C GLY A 233 0.73 -4.20 -5.23
N LEU A 234 0.23 -5.10 -6.04
CA LEU A 234 -1.19 -5.38 -6.21
C LEU A 234 -1.52 -6.76 -5.62
N GLU A 235 -2.77 -7.16 -5.68
CA GLU A 235 -3.19 -8.52 -5.31
C GLU A 235 -2.76 -9.54 -6.37
N ASN A 236 -2.79 -10.84 -6.02
CA ASN A 236 -2.53 -11.97 -6.91
C ASN A 236 -1.15 -11.98 -7.58
N GLY A 237 -0.14 -11.52 -6.87
CA GLY A 237 1.25 -11.55 -7.35
C GLY A 237 1.60 -10.51 -8.39
N LYS A 238 0.73 -9.55 -8.64
CA LYS A 238 0.92 -8.50 -9.63
C LYS A 238 1.48 -7.22 -9.02
N PHE A 239 1.94 -6.33 -9.89
CA PHE A 239 2.49 -5.04 -9.53
C PHE A 239 1.97 -3.97 -10.48
N MET A 240 1.99 -2.72 -10.02
CA MET A 240 1.67 -1.56 -10.84
C MET A 240 2.87 -0.62 -10.90
N SER A 241 3.15 -0.09 -12.09
CA SER A 241 3.99 1.09 -12.30
C SER A 241 3.17 2.18 -12.93
N PHE A 242 3.34 3.44 -12.56
CA PHE A 242 2.64 4.53 -13.21
C PHE A 242 3.57 5.69 -13.58
N GLY A 243 3.20 6.40 -14.63
CA GLY A 243 3.87 7.57 -15.16
C GLY A 243 2.92 8.76 -15.33
N ASN A 244 3.27 9.69 -16.20
CA ASN A 244 2.51 10.93 -16.34
C ASN A 244 1.08 10.74 -16.87
N ASN A 245 0.86 9.77 -17.77
CA ASN A 245 -0.39 9.66 -18.54
C ASN A 245 -1.04 8.28 -18.43
N GLY A 246 -0.68 7.50 -17.41
CA GLY A 246 -1.26 6.18 -17.24
C GLY A 246 -0.43 5.26 -16.36
N PHE A 247 -0.75 3.98 -16.41
CA PHE A 247 -0.09 2.95 -15.61
C PHE A 247 0.03 1.63 -16.36
N SER A 248 0.89 0.76 -15.85
CA SER A 248 1.03 -0.61 -16.34
C SER A 248 0.78 -1.59 -15.19
N ILE A 249 0.09 -2.68 -15.48
CA ILE A 249 0.00 -3.85 -14.60
C ILE A 249 1.02 -4.87 -15.08
N ILE A 250 1.91 -5.26 -14.17
CA ILE A 250 3.03 -6.17 -14.41
C ILE A 250 2.75 -7.48 -13.68
N ASP A 251 2.80 -8.58 -14.44
CA ASP A 251 2.70 -9.93 -13.90
C ASP A 251 4.04 -10.66 -14.09
N PRO A 252 4.87 -10.76 -13.05
CA PRO A 252 6.16 -11.42 -13.12
C PRO A 252 6.06 -12.95 -13.24
N LEU A 253 4.90 -13.54 -12.88
CA LEU A 253 4.70 -14.98 -12.90
C LEU A 253 4.20 -15.49 -14.27
N ASN A 254 3.61 -14.62 -15.07
CA ASN A 254 3.10 -14.98 -16.39
C ASN A 254 4.22 -14.86 -17.44
N ILE A 255 4.76 -15.99 -17.87
CA ILE A 255 5.76 -16.06 -18.95
C ILE A 255 5.01 -16.19 -20.27
N PRO A 256 5.19 -15.27 -21.25
CA PRO A 256 4.63 -15.46 -22.57
C PRO A 256 5.12 -16.78 -23.15
N GLY A 257 4.20 -17.67 -23.51
CA GLY A 257 4.51 -18.95 -24.18
C GLY A 257 5.04 -18.75 -25.60
#